data_765f8d3f66a371dc31d9e5495257e91f
#
_entry.id   765f8d3f66a371dc31d9e5495257e91f
#
_cell.length_a   1.000
_cell.length_b   1.000
_cell.length_c   1.000
_cell.angle_alpha   90.00
_cell.angle_beta   90.00
_cell.angle_gamma   90.00
#
_symmetry.space_group_name_H-M   'P 1'
#
loop_
_entity.id
_entity.type
_entity.pdbx_description
1 polymer ?
#
loop_
_entity_poly.entity_id
_entity_poly.type
_entity_poly.pdbx_seq_one_letter_code
_entity_poly.pdbx_strand_id
1 'polypeptide(L)'
;AQAAVLVLFSFTMLSPVATLITLVALGFLQFANVPGLQLYVVQLARDSRPEAVDVASALNIAAFNLGIALGAWLGGVVVESPLGLAATPWVGAVLVVGALVLTMWSARLDARAPSLVAAE
;
A
#
# COMPACT_ATOMS: atom_id res chain seq x y z
N ALA A 1 5.20 3.89 8.92
CA ALA A 1 6.53 3.26 8.83
C ALA A 1 7.10 3.34 7.41
N GLN A 2 6.40 2.90 6.36
CA GLN A 2 6.92 2.82 4.97
C GLN A 2 7.37 4.16 4.41
N ALA A 3 6.58 5.24 4.58
CA ALA A 3 6.96 6.57 4.12
C ALA A 3 8.28 7.05 4.74
N ALA A 4 8.50 6.77 6.03
CA ALA A 4 9.73 7.14 6.72
C ALA A 4 10.94 6.38 6.16
N VAL A 5 10.79 5.09 5.84
CA VAL A 5 11.87 4.29 5.24
C VAL A 5 12.16 4.74 3.80
N LEU A 6 11.15 5.16 3.03
CA LEU A 6 11.37 5.74 1.70
C LEU A 6 12.13 7.06 1.75
N VAL A 7 11.81 7.92 2.72
CA VAL A 7 12.58 9.15 2.95
C VAL A 7 14.01 8.81 3.38
N LEU A 8 14.20 7.87 4.30
CA LEU A 8 15.52 7.40 4.71
C LEU A 8 16.31 6.83 3.51
N PHE A 9 15.64 6.10 2.62
CA PHE A 9 16.24 5.55 1.42
C PHE A 9 16.87 6.63 0.53
N SER A 10 16.24 7.82 0.41
CA SER A 10 16.81 8.92 -0.36
C SER A 10 18.17 9.41 0.15
N PHE A 11 18.45 9.26 1.45
CA PHE A 11 19.73 9.60 2.05
C PHE A 11 20.75 8.47 1.98
N THR A 12 20.31 7.22 1.86
CA THR A 12 21.19 6.05 1.81
C THR A 12 21.67 5.69 0.42
N MET A 13 21.13 6.32 -0.64
CA MET A 13 21.52 6.07 -2.04
C MET A 13 23.00 6.30 -2.34
N LEU A 14 23.71 7.07 -1.50
CA LEU A 14 25.14 7.36 -1.65
C LEU A 14 26.05 6.21 -1.23
N SER A 15 25.52 5.20 -0.51
CA SER A 15 26.27 4.03 -0.05
C SER A 15 25.62 2.74 -0.52
N PRO A 16 26.28 1.89 -1.31
CA PRO A 16 25.71 0.63 -1.80
C PRO A 16 25.21 -0.29 -0.68
N VAL A 17 25.95 -0.36 0.43
CA VAL A 17 25.60 -1.21 1.58
C VAL A 17 24.36 -0.68 2.29
N ALA A 18 24.30 0.64 2.55
CA ALA A 18 23.14 1.26 3.19
C ALA A 18 21.88 1.16 2.29
N THR A 19 22.05 1.31 0.98
CA THR A 19 20.99 1.09 -0.01
C THR A 19 20.43 -0.33 0.08
N LEU A 20 21.30 -1.33 0.12
CA LEU A 20 20.88 -2.73 0.22
C LEU A 20 20.10 -3.01 1.51
N ILE A 21 20.56 -2.50 2.64
CA ILE A 21 19.88 -2.66 3.94
C ILE A 21 18.50 -2.02 3.91
N THR A 22 18.39 -0.79 3.39
CA THR A 22 17.09 -0.10 3.31
C THR A 22 16.12 -0.76 2.33
N LEU A 23 16.60 -1.33 1.22
CA LEU A 23 15.78 -2.11 0.30
C LEU A 23 15.25 -3.39 0.95
N VAL A 24 16.08 -4.11 1.70
CA VAL A 24 15.64 -5.30 2.46
C VAL A 24 14.60 -4.91 3.50
N ALA A 25 14.82 -3.83 4.24
CA ALA A 25 13.85 -3.33 5.23
C ALA A 25 12.51 -2.93 4.58
N LEU A 26 12.55 -2.24 3.42
CA LEU A 26 11.35 -1.91 2.64
C LEU A 26 10.61 -3.17 2.20
N GLY A 27 11.33 -4.14 1.64
CA GLY A 27 10.74 -5.42 1.22
C GLY A 27 10.06 -6.15 2.37
N PHE A 28 10.72 -6.23 3.52
CA PHE A 28 10.16 -6.85 4.71
C PHE A 28 8.88 -6.15 5.19
N LEU A 29 8.88 -4.82 5.27
CA LEU A 29 7.71 -4.03 5.66
C LEU A 29 6.56 -4.18 4.66
N GLN A 30 6.84 -4.27 3.38
CA GLN A 30 5.84 -4.51 2.33
C GLN A 30 5.18 -5.87 2.52
N PHE A 31 5.96 -6.93 2.63
CA PHE A 31 5.44 -8.29 2.80
C PHE A 31 4.69 -8.48 4.12
N ALA A 32 5.10 -7.82 5.20
CA ALA A 32 4.42 -7.90 6.49
C ALA A 32 2.98 -7.35 6.47
N ASN A 33 2.69 -6.39 5.60
CA ASN A 33 1.35 -5.79 5.50
C ASN A 33 0.36 -6.63 4.67
N VAL A 34 0.83 -7.41 3.71
CA VAL A 34 -0.03 -8.16 2.78
C VAL A 34 -0.94 -9.15 3.49
N PRO A 35 -0.45 -10.04 4.38
CA PRO A 35 -1.30 -10.99 5.09
C PRO A 35 -2.36 -10.31 5.97
N GLY A 36 -2.01 -9.20 6.62
CA GLY A 36 -2.93 -8.45 7.48
C GLY A 36 -4.10 -7.87 6.70
N LEU A 37 -3.83 -7.25 5.55
CA LEU A 37 -4.87 -6.70 4.68
C LEU A 37 -5.75 -7.79 4.08
N GLN A 38 -5.15 -8.89 3.65
CA GLN A 38 -5.89 -10.04 3.11
C GLN A 38 -6.85 -10.63 4.16
N LEU A 39 -6.34 -10.83 5.39
CA LEU A 39 -7.15 -11.35 6.49
C LEU A 39 -8.31 -10.40 6.83
N TYR A 40 -8.05 -9.10 6.88
CA TYR A 40 -9.07 -8.08 7.15
C TYR A 40 -10.20 -8.11 6.12
N VAL A 41 -9.87 -8.15 4.82
CA VAL A 41 -10.86 -8.22 3.74
C VAL A 41 -11.70 -9.50 3.81
N VAL A 42 -11.05 -10.64 4.08
CA VAL A 42 -11.74 -11.93 4.24
C VAL A 42 -12.65 -11.94 5.46
N GLN A 43 -12.23 -11.39 6.59
CA GLN A 43 -13.07 -11.29 7.78
C GLN A 43 -14.28 -10.39 7.54
N LEU A 44 -14.07 -9.20 6.98
CA LEU A 44 -15.15 -8.28 6.66
C LEU A 44 -16.18 -8.89 5.70
N ALA A 45 -15.72 -9.65 4.70
CA ALA A 45 -16.60 -10.35 3.78
C ALA A 45 -17.39 -11.46 4.50
N ARG A 46 -16.75 -12.23 5.40
CA ARG A 46 -17.43 -13.28 6.18
C ARG A 46 -18.54 -12.73 7.06
N ASP A 47 -18.31 -11.58 7.69
CA ASP A 47 -19.26 -10.96 8.60
C ASP A 47 -20.43 -10.31 7.86
N SER A 48 -20.20 -9.82 6.64
CA SER A 48 -21.21 -9.09 5.87
C SER A 48 -21.96 -9.97 4.87
N ARG A 49 -21.23 -10.81 4.12
CA ARG A 49 -21.73 -11.69 3.05
C ARG A 49 -20.84 -12.91 2.90
N PRO A 50 -21.09 -14.01 3.64
CA PRO A 50 -20.26 -15.21 3.61
C PRO A 50 -20.06 -15.80 2.21
N GLU A 51 -21.05 -15.68 1.35
CA GLU A 51 -21.04 -16.15 -0.03
C GLU A 51 -20.10 -15.33 -0.94
N ALA A 52 -19.68 -14.15 -0.53
CA ALA A 52 -18.83 -13.23 -1.29
C ALA A 52 -17.34 -13.30 -0.90
N VAL A 53 -16.94 -14.16 0.02
CA VAL A 53 -15.57 -14.25 0.53
C VAL A 53 -14.54 -14.48 -0.57
N ASP A 54 -14.82 -15.41 -1.47
CA ASP A 54 -13.90 -15.74 -2.58
C ASP A 54 -13.76 -14.57 -3.55
N VAL A 55 -14.86 -13.89 -3.85
CA VAL A 55 -14.88 -12.70 -4.72
C VAL A 55 -14.12 -11.55 -4.06
N ALA A 56 -14.34 -11.29 -2.78
CA ALA A 56 -13.63 -10.24 -2.03
C ALA A 56 -12.12 -10.52 -1.99
N SER A 57 -11.73 -11.77 -1.76
CA SER A 57 -10.34 -12.18 -1.79
C SER A 57 -9.70 -11.99 -3.17
N ALA A 58 -10.38 -12.41 -4.23
CA ALA A 58 -9.91 -12.24 -5.60
C ALA A 58 -9.76 -10.76 -5.99
N LEU A 59 -10.74 -9.91 -5.63
CA LEU A 59 -10.68 -8.46 -5.87
C LEU A 59 -9.53 -7.81 -5.13
N ASN A 60 -9.27 -8.21 -3.89
CA ASN A 60 -8.12 -7.71 -3.12
C ASN A 60 -6.79 -8.06 -3.79
N ILE A 61 -6.63 -9.30 -4.25
CA ILE A 61 -5.43 -9.73 -4.99
C ILE A 61 -5.29 -8.95 -6.32
N ALA A 62 -6.38 -8.76 -7.04
CA ALA A 62 -6.39 -7.99 -8.28
C ALA A 62 -5.99 -6.52 -8.04
N ALA A 63 -6.48 -5.90 -6.96
CA ALA A 63 -6.11 -4.55 -6.57
C ALA A 63 -4.61 -4.43 -6.24
N PHE A 64 -4.03 -5.42 -5.54
CA PHE A 64 -2.59 -5.47 -5.30
C PHE A 64 -1.79 -5.55 -6.59
N ASN A 65 -2.17 -6.43 -7.51
CA ASN A 65 -1.47 -6.59 -8.79
C ASN A 65 -1.57 -5.32 -9.65
N LEU A 66 -2.73 -4.66 -9.65
CA LEU A 66 -2.91 -3.37 -10.32
C LEU A 66 -2.01 -2.30 -9.69
N GLY A 67 -1.94 -2.25 -8.36
CA GLY A 67 -1.06 -1.33 -7.63
C GLY A 67 0.42 -1.55 -7.96
N ILE A 68 0.86 -2.80 -8.06
CA ILE A 68 2.24 -3.16 -8.46
C ILE A 68 2.50 -2.70 -9.91
N ALA A 69 1.59 -2.97 -10.83
CA ALA A 69 1.74 -2.59 -12.23
C ALA A 69 1.81 -1.06 -12.41
N LEU A 70 0.91 -0.32 -11.76
CA LEU A 70 0.91 1.14 -11.77
C LEU A 70 2.17 1.72 -11.10
N GLY A 71 2.61 1.13 -10.00
CA GLY A 71 3.84 1.53 -9.31
C GLY A 71 5.08 1.35 -10.16
N ALA A 72 5.19 0.22 -10.85
CA ALA A 72 6.28 -0.07 -11.78
C ALA A 72 6.28 0.90 -12.97
N TRP A 73 5.11 1.15 -13.56
CA TRP A 73 4.96 2.09 -14.66
C TRP A 73 5.34 3.53 -14.24
N LEU A 74 4.80 4.03 -13.13
CA LEU A 74 5.13 5.35 -12.60
C LEU A 74 6.62 5.48 -12.27
N GLY A 75 7.20 4.44 -11.65
CA GLY A 75 8.63 4.39 -11.36
C GLY A 75 9.47 4.49 -12.63
N GLY A 76 9.10 3.78 -13.69
CA GLY A 76 9.75 3.87 -15.00
C GLY A 76 9.70 5.28 -15.58
N VAL A 77 8.51 5.89 -15.62
CA VAL A 77 8.33 7.27 -16.09
C VAL A 77 9.18 8.28 -15.31
N VAL A 78 9.27 8.12 -13.99
CA VAL A 78 10.09 9.02 -13.15
C VAL A 78 11.57 8.85 -13.45
N VAL A 79 12.05 7.62 -13.61
CA VAL A 79 13.46 7.33 -13.91
C VAL A 79 13.87 7.88 -15.28
N GLU A 80 12.99 7.81 -16.27
CA GLU A 80 13.22 8.34 -17.64
C GLU A 80 13.07 9.87 -17.72
N SER A 81 12.45 10.48 -16.71
CA SER A 81 12.27 11.93 -16.65
C SER A 81 13.57 12.67 -16.29
N PRO A 82 13.66 14.00 -16.49
CA PRO A 82 14.78 14.83 -16.02
C PRO A 82 15.04 14.77 -14.51
N LEU A 83 14.05 14.27 -13.74
CA LEU A 83 14.17 14.08 -12.29
C LEU A 83 15.09 12.91 -11.92
N GLY A 84 15.15 11.89 -12.80
CA GLY A 84 16.04 10.74 -12.66
C GLY A 84 15.73 9.83 -11.48
N LEU A 85 16.62 8.89 -11.24
CA LEU A 85 16.48 7.86 -10.19
C LEU A 85 16.35 8.45 -8.77
N ALA A 86 16.98 9.60 -8.51
CA ALA A 86 16.96 10.24 -7.20
C ALA A 86 15.57 10.73 -6.75
N ALA A 87 14.64 10.96 -7.69
CA ALA A 87 13.28 11.36 -7.38
C ALA A 87 12.35 10.19 -7.01
N THR A 88 12.71 8.98 -7.36
CA THR A 88 11.87 7.78 -7.16
C THR A 88 11.43 7.58 -5.70
N PRO A 89 12.30 7.73 -4.68
CA PRO A 89 11.87 7.58 -3.28
C PRO A 89 10.87 8.65 -2.84
N TRP A 90 11.00 9.87 -3.36
CA TRP A 90 10.09 10.97 -3.04
C TRP A 90 8.71 10.76 -3.64
N VAL A 91 8.65 10.33 -4.90
CA VAL A 91 7.38 9.98 -5.56
C VAL A 91 6.71 8.81 -4.81
N GLY A 92 7.48 7.79 -4.45
CA GLY A 92 6.98 6.68 -3.62
C GLY A 92 6.44 7.15 -2.26
N ALA A 93 7.14 8.06 -1.58
CA ALA A 93 6.70 8.61 -0.29
C ALA A 93 5.38 9.38 -0.43
N VAL A 94 5.22 10.19 -1.47
CA VAL A 94 3.96 10.91 -1.76
C VAL A 94 2.81 9.95 -2.00
N LEU A 95 3.02 8.88 -2.77
CA LEU A 95 2.00 7.86 -3.03
C LEU A 95 1.58 7.15 -1.74
N VAL A 96 2.53 6.79 -0.87
CA VAL A 96 2.24 6.16 0.43
C VAL A 96 1.47 7.10 1.35
N VAL A 97 1.81 8.38 1.40
CA VAL A 97 1.05 9.39 2.16
C VAL A 97 -0.36 9.56 1.60
N GLY A 98 -0.50 9.61 0.27
CA GLY A 98 -1.82 9.65 -0.39
C GLY A 98 -2.68 8.44 -0.06
N ALA A 99 -2.10 7.24 -0.10
CA ALA A 99 -2.78 6.01 0.29
C ALA A 99 -3.20 6.03 1.77
N LEU A 100 -2.35 6.55 2.67
CA LEU A 100 -2.68 6.69 4.08
C LEU A 100 -3.87 7.64 4.29
N VAL A 101 -3.88 8.79 3.60
CA VAL A 101 -4.99 9.75 3.67
C VAL A 101 -6.30 9.13 3.19
N LEU A 102 -6.27 8.40 2.07
CA LEU A 102 -7.44 7.69 1.55
C LEU A 102 -7.95 6.62 2.52
N THR A 103 -7.04 5.86 3.12
CA THR A 103 -7.39 4.84 4.12
C THR A 103 -8.03 5.46 5.36
N MET A 104 -7.47 6.57 5.85
CA MET A 104 -8.05 7.29 6.99
C MET A 104 -9.41 7.90 6.65
N TRP A 105 -9.60 8.37 5.43
CA TRP A 105 -10.89 8.89 4.98
C TRP A 105 -11.93 7.76 4.88
N SER A 106 -11.58 6.64 4.27
CA SER A 106 -12.45 5.45 4.21
C SER A 106 -12.86 4.99 5.61
N ALA A 107 -11.91 4.86 6.54
CA ALA A 107 -12.19 4.48 7.93
C ALA A 107 -13.15 5.46 8.64
N ARG A 108 -13.06 6.76 8.33
CA ARG A 108 -14.01 7.75 8.88
C ARG A 108 -15.40 7.64 8.28
N LEU A 109 -15.52 7.25 7.01
CA LEU A 109 -16.80 7.01 6.37
C LEU A 109 -17.46 5.76 6.95
N ASP A 110 -16.72 4.69 7.15
CA ASP A 110 -17.21 3.45 7.77
C ASP A 110 -17.69 3.69 9.21
N ALA A 111 -16.96 4.51 9.99
CA ALA A 111 -17.36 4.89 11.34
C ALA A 111 -18.65 5.78 11.40
N ARG A 112 -19.04 6.38 10.27
CA ARG A 112 -20.26 7.20 10.16
C ARG A 112 -21.44 6.44 9.57
N ALA A 113 -21.19 5.29 8.94
CA ALA A 113 -22.27 4.42 8.46
C ALA A 113 -22.97 3.80 9.68
N PRO A 114 -24.26 4.07 9.92
CA PRO A 114 -25.01 3.39 10.98
C PRO A 114 -24.96 1.89 10.67
N SER A 115 -24.70 1.08 11.67
CA SER A 115 -24.79 -0.37 11.53
C SER A 115 -26.23 -0.74 11.12
N LEU A 116 -26.43 -1.01 9.85
CA LEU A 116 -27.73 -1.48 9.32
C LEU A 116 -28.13 -2.85 9.92
N VAL A 117 -27.25 -3.46 10.69
CA VAL A 117 -27.46 -4.74 11.38
C VAL A 117 -28.22 -4.59 12.71
N ALA A 118 -28.47 -3.39 13.20
CA ALA A 118 -29.19 -3.15 14.46
C ALA A 118 -30.71 -2.92 14.28
N ALA A 119 -31.25 -3.13 13.08
CA ALA A 119 -32.65 -2.84 12.75
C ALA A 119 -33.48 -4.10 12.37
N GLU A 120 -33.01 -5.32 12.67
CA GLU A 120 -33.82 -6.55 12.57
C GLU A 120 -34.01 -7.22 13.92
#